data_a3a92b51c7d33ecda199b80ff6f2a41e
#
_entry.id   a3a92b51c7d33ecda199b80ff6f2a41e
#
_cell.length_a   1.000
_cell.length_b   1.000
_cell.length_c   1.000
_cell.angle_alpha   90.00
_cell.angle_beta   90.00
_cell.angle_gamma   90.00
#
_symmetry.space_group_name_H-M   'P 1'
#
loop_
_entity.id
_entity.type
_entity.pdbx_description
1 polymer ?
#
loop_
_entity_poly.entity_id
_entity_poly.type
_entity_poly.pdbx_seq_one_letter_code
_entity_poly.pdbx_strand_id
1 'polypeptide(L)'
;MEGFFQRYLSLYRSLITTLNELLSAYELSYSLWQVIYHIKTNGPSTLVDISARYNVEKPTITRRVHRLEELQMVKQIPGKDRREKVIQLTELGDKIYQECRKKITDLEHSVMEGIAKDEQKAAFHILPKIQENLFNREGNKSE
;
A
#
# COMPACT_ATOMS: atom_id res chain seq x y z
N MET A 1 22.45 -18.55 1.31
CA MET A 1 21.33 -17.74 1.87
C MET A 1 19.97 -18.40 1.71
N GLU A 2 19.95 -19.67 1.98
CA GLU A 2 18.71 -20.44 2.02
C GLU A 2 17.78 -19.89 3.12
N GLY A 3 16.49 -19.80 2.84
CA GLY A 3 15.52 -19.33 3.81
C GLY A 3 15.34 -17.82 3.89
N PHE A 4 15.91 -17.03 2.97
CA PHE A 4 15.74 -15.59 2.95
C PHE A 4 14.25 -15.20 2.81
N PHE A 5 13.52 -15.83 1.90
CA PHE A 5 12.11 -15.55 1.71
C PHE A 5 11.25 -15.91 2.91
N GLN A 6 11.62 -16.98 3.63
CA GLN A 6 10.91 -17.36 4.85
C GLN A 6 11.07 -16.29 5.94
N ARG A 7 12.26 -15.72 6.09
CA ARG A 7 12.49 -14.61 7.03
C ARG A 7 11.68 -13.39 6.65
N TYR A 8 11.67 -13.05 5.35
CA TYR A 8 10.88 -11.94 4.85
C TYR A 8 9.38 -12.15 5.09
N LEU A 9 8.86 -13.34 4.77
CA LEU A 9 7.43 -13.63 4.92
C LEU A 9 7.01 -13.64 6.40
N SER A 10 7.89 -14.11 7.29
CA SER A 10 7.65 -14.05 8.73
C SER A 10 7.55 -12.59 9.21
N LEU A 11 8.49 -11.74 8.77
CA LEU A 11 8.46 -10.31 9.06
C LEU A 11 7.19 -9.67 8.49
N TYR A 12 6.83 -10.00 7.27
CA TYR A 12 5.64 -9.46 6.59
C TYR A 12 4.37 -9.74 7.39
N ARG A 13 4.19 -10.96 7.89
CA ARG A 13 3.02 -11.33 8.70
C ARG A 13 2.93 -10.50 9.98
N SER A 14 4.04 -10.37 10.69
CA SER A 14 4.10 -9.56 11.91
C SER A 14 3.81 -8.10 11.62
N LEU A 15 4.37 -7.58 10.53
CA LEU A 15 4.18 -6.19 10.12
C LEU A 15 2.71 -5.91 9.77
N ILE A 16 2.09 -6.77 8.96
CA ILE A 16 0.68 -6.60 8.57
C ILE A 16 -0.23 -6.65 9.80
N THR A 17 0.00 -7.56 10.74
CA THR A 17 -0.76 -7.63 11.99
C THR A 17 -0.66 -6.31 12.76
N THR A 18 0.56 -5.80 12.93
CA THR A 18 0.81 -4.56 13.66
C THR A 18 0.17 -3.35 12.94
N LEU A 19 0.30 -3.28 11.62
CA LEU A 19 -0.32 -2.22 10.83
C LEU A 19 -1.85 -2.26 10.91
N ASN A 20 -2.45 -3.44 10.84
CA ASN A 20 -3.89 -3.58 10.97
C ASN A 20 -4.38 -3.12 12.35
N GLU A 21 -3.66 -3.43 13.42
CA GLU A 21 -3.99 -2.96 14.77
C GLU A 21 -3.94 -1.43 14.84
N LEU A 22 -2.88 -0.82 14.31
CA LEU A 22 -2.73 0.62 14.29
C LEU A 22 -3.84 1.30 13.48
N LEU A 23 -4.15 0.75 12.31
CA LEU A 23 -5.12 1.32 11.38
C LEU A 23 -6.57 1.10 11.82
N SER A 24 -6.82 0.11 12.69
CA SER A 24 -8.18 -0.21 13.16
C SER A 24 -8.86 0.95 13.90
N ALA A 25 -8.09 1.83 14.53
CA ALA A 25 -8.61 3.03 15.18
C ALA A 25 -9.29 3.98 14.20
N TYR A 26 -8.98 3.87 12.91
CA TYR A 26 -9.56 4.66 11.82
C TYR A 26 -10.53 3.85 10.97
N GLU A 27 -10.95 2.68 11.43
CA GLU A 27 -11.77 1.72 10.69
C GLU A 27 -11.09 1.24 9.41
N LEU A 28 -9.77 1.31 9.34
CA LEU A 28 -8.95 0.89 8.21
C LEU A 28 -8.24 -0.43 8.48
N SER A 29 -7.92 -1.11 7.39
CA SER A 29 -6.97 -2.21 7.33
C SER A 29 -5.80 -1.80 6.43
N TYR A 30 -4.74 -2.60 6.43
CA TYR A 30 -3.64 -2.37 5.50
C TYR A 30 -4.12 -2.36 4.05
N SER A 31 -5.07 -3.23 3.70
CA SER A 31 -5.63 -3.30 2.35
C SER A 31 -6.32 -1.99 1.93
N LEU A 32 -7.07 -1.38 2.84
CA LEU A 32 -7.72 -0.09 2.60
C LEU A 32 -6.70 1.06 2.58
N TRP A 33 -5.74 1.02 3.50
CA TRP A 33 -4.66 1.98 3.54
C TRP A 33 -3.87 2.03 2.23
N GLN A 34 -3.63 0.87 1.63
CA GLN A 34 -2.91 0.75 0.37
C GLN A 34 -3.56 1.58 -0.75
N VAL A 35 -4.90 1.58 -0.81
CA VAL A 35 -5.65 2.38 -1.78
C VAL A 35 -5.49 3.88 -1.50
N ILE A 36 -5.65 4.28 -0.25
CA ILE A 36 -5.47 5.68 0.17
C ILE A 36 -4.04 6.16 -0.17
N TYR A 37 -3.05 5.36 0.17
CA TYR A 37 -1.64 5.67 -0.10
C TYR A 37 -1.38 5.84 -1.59
N HIS A 38 -1.94 4.95 -2.43
CA HIS A 38 -1.80 5.04 -3.88
C HIS A 38 -2.35 6.37 -4.42
N ILE A 39 -3.57 6.73 -4.00
CA ILE A 39 -4.22 7.95 -4.48
C ILE A 39 -3.46 9.19 -3.99
N LYS A 40 -2.99 9.17 -2.75
CA LYS A 40 -2.20 10.31 -2.22
C LYS A 40 -0.89 10.48 -2.97
N THR A 41 -0.22 9.39 -3.30
CA THR A 41 1.10 9.41 -3.94
C THR A 41 0.99 9.74 -5.44
N ASN A 42 -0.02 9.21 -6.12
CA ASN A 42 -0.15 9.30 -7.59
C ASN A 42 -1.23 10.29 -8.04
N GLY A 43 -2.03 10.82 -7.11
CA GLY A 43 -3.20 11.63 -7.45
C GLY A 43 -4.41 10.77 -7.79
N PRO A 44 -5.51 11.40 -8.26
CA PRO A 44 -6.71 10.67 -8.66
C PRO A 44 -6.36 9.53 -9.61
N SER A 45 -6.90 8.35 -9.35
CA SER A 45 -6.51 7.11 -10.05
C SER A 45 -7.74 6.30 -10.42
N THR A 46 -7.64 5.52 -11.50
CA THR A 46 -8.69 4.60 -11.91
C THR A 46 -8.58 3.28 -11.14
N LEU A 47 -9.66 2.50 -11.13
CA LEU A 47 -9.64 1.14 -10.55
C LEU A 47 -8.60 0.26 -11.25
N VAL A 48 -8.46 0.43 -12.57
CA VAL A 48 -7.48 -0.33 -13.37
C VAL A 48 -6.05 0.00 -12.94
N ASP A 49 -5.75 1.28 -12.72
CA ASP A 49 -4.41 1.72 -12.29
C ASP A 49 -4.04 1.10 -10.93
N ILE A 50 -4.97 1.15 -9.98
CA ILE A 50 -4.75 0.60 -8.64
C ILE A 50 -4.58 -0.91 -8.70
N SER A 51 -5.45 -1.60 -9.45
CA SER A 51 -5.40 -3.05 -9.66
C SER A 51 -4.07 -3.49 -10.25
N ALA A 52 -3.60 -2.80 -11.30
CA ALA A 52 -2.35 -3.11 -11.97
C ALA A 52 -1.14 -2.88 -11.05
N ARG A 53 -1.13 -1.77 -10.31
CA ARG A 53 0.00 -1.40 -9.44
C ARG A 53 0.27 -2.43 -8.34
N TYR A 54 -0.80 -2.99 -7.76
CA TYR A 54 -0.70 -3.91 -6.63
C TYR A 54 -0.89 -5.37 -7.04
N ASN A 55 -1.10 -5.63 -8.32
CA ASN A 55 -1.36 -6.97 -8.84
C ASN A 55 -2.51 -7.65 -8.08
N VAL A 56 -3.60 -6.92 -7.91
CA VAL A 56 -4.82 -7.36 -7.23
C VAL A 56 -5.97 -7.30 -8.22
N GLU A 57 -6.86 -8.28 -8.18
CA GLU A 57 -8.00 -8.35 -9.09
C GLU A 57 -8.92 -7.12 -8.93
N LYS A 58 -9.44 -6.62 -10.05
CA LYS A 58 -10.31 -5.45 -10.09
C LYS A 58 -11.52 -5.55 -9.16
N PRO A 59 -12.25 -6.68 -9.05
CA PRO A 59 -13.35 -6.80 -8.10
C PRO A 59 -12.95 -6.58 -6.64
N THR A 60 -11.75 -7.01 -6.26
CA THR A 60 -11.21 -6.78 -4.91
C THR A 60 -10.97 -5.30 -4.66
N ILE A 61 -10.36 -4.61 -5.63
CA ILE A 61 -10.15 -3.16 -5.54
C ILE A 61 -11.49 -2.42 -5.48
N THR A 62 -12.46 -2.84 -6.28
CA THR A 62 -13.82 -2.26 -6.27
C THR A 62 -14.45 -2.34 -4.87
N ARG A 63 -14.33 -3.48 -4.19
CA ARG A 63 -14.84 -3.65 -2.83
C ARG A 63 -14.13 -2.73 -1.83
N ARG A 64 -12.80 -2.59 -1.96
CA ARG A 64 -12.01 -1.70 -1.10
C ARG A 64 -12.43 -0.24 -1.28
N VAL A 65 -12.56 0.19 -2.52
CA VAL A 65 -13.00 1.55 -2.85
C VAL A 65 -14.42 1.79 -2.33
N HIS A 66 -15.32 0.83 -2.50
CA HIS A 66 -16.69 0.94 -2.00
C HIS A 66 -16.70 1.15 -0.47
N ARG A 67 -15.88 0.39 0.26
CA ARG A 67 -15.77 0.57 1.70
C ARG A 67 -15.21 1.95 2.08
N LEU A 68 -14.23 2.43 1.34
CA LEU A 68 -13.68 3.78 1.56
C LEU A 68 -14.69 4.88 1.24
N GLU A 69 -15.56 4.66 0.26
CA GLU A 69 -16.67 5.57 -0.03
C GLU A 69 -17.67 5.61 1.13
N GLU A 70 -18.01 4.46 1.70
CA GLU A 70 -18.88 4.38 2.88
C GLU A 70 -18.29 5.16 4.06
N LEU A 71 -16.98 5.10 4.23
CA LEU A 71 -16.25 5.84 5.26
C LEU A 71 -16.05 7.31 4.88
N GLN A 72 -16.50 7.73 3.69
CA GLN A 72 -16.36 9.10 3.18
C GLN A 72 -14.91 9.57 3.02
N MET A 73 -14.01 8.63 2.83
CA MET A 73 -12.58 8.93 2.65
C MET A 73 -12.17 9.10 1.19
N VAL A 74 -12.96 8.55 0.27
CA VAL A 74 -12.77 8.71 -1.18
C VAL A 74 -14.10 9.04 -1.84
N LYS A 75 -14.01 9.63 -3.03
CA LYS A 75 -15.15 9.91 -3.88
C LYS A 75 -14.79 9.61 -5.33
N GLN A 76 -15.81 9.33 -6.13
CA GLN A 76 -15.64 9.17 -7.57
C GLN A 76 -15.81 10.52 -8.24
N ILE A 77 -14.96 10.80 -9.22
CA ILE A 77 -15.05 11.97 -10.08
C ILE A 77 -15.13 11.51 -11.53
N PRO A 78 -15.69 12.34 -12.45
CA PRO A 78 -15.74 11.98 -13.87
C PRO A 78 -14.35 11.80 -14.46
N GLY A 79 -14.15 10.70 -15.19
CA GLY A 79 -12.96 10.49 -15.98
C GLY A 79 -13.08 11.09 -17.37
N LYS A 80 -12.06 10.87 -18.22
CA LYS A 80 -12.04 11.31 -19.61
C LYS A 80 -13.09 10.61 -20.46
N ASP A 81 -13.46 9.39 -20.05
CA ASP A 81 -14.50 8.58 -20.67
C ASP A 81 -15.57 8.30 -19.62
N ARG A 82 -16.86 8.30 -20.03
CA ARG A 82 -18.01 8.03 -19.15
C ARG A 82 -17.93 6.67 -18.44
N ARG A 83 -17.18 5.73 -19.00
CA ARG A 83 -16.97 4.39 -18.43
C ARG A 83 -15.86 4.35 -17.39
N GLU A 84 -15.03 5.39 -17.35
CA GLU A 84 -13.88 5.45 -16.49
C GLU A 84 -14.25 6.12 -15.17
N LYS A 85 -14.12 5.35 -14.08
CA LYS A 85 -14.32 5.86 -12.72
C LYS A 85 -12.97 6.25 -12.15
N VAL A 86 -12.82 7.53 -11.86
CA VAL A 86 -11.61 8.06 -11.24
C VAL A 86 -11.89 8.27 -9.76
N ILE A 87 -10.99 7.81 -8.93
CA ILE A 87 -11.13 7.85 -7.47
C ILE A 87 -10.18 8.93 -6.92
N GLN A 88 -10.72 9.78 -6.07
CA GLN A 88 -10.01 10.88 -5.44
C GLN A 88 -10.23 10.85 -3.93
N LEU A 89 -9.23 11.29 -3.16
CA LEU A 89 -9.39 11.46 -1.72
C LEU A 89 -10.32 12.64 -1.43
N THR A 90 -11.15 12.51 -0.39
CA THR A 90 -11.90 13.62 0.19
C THR A 90 -10.99 14.38 1.16
N GLU A 91 -11.46 15.52 1.68
CA GLU A 91 -10.74 16.22 2.75
C GLU A 91 -10.55 15.32 3.96
N LEU A 92 -11.56 14.53 4.31
CA LEU A 92 -11.46 13.57 5.41
C LEU A 92 -10.41 12.50 5.09
N GLY A 93 -10.42 11.97 3.87
CA GLY A 93 -9.42 10.98 3.43
C GLY A 93 -8.00 11.50 3.53
N ASP A 94 -7.78 12.74 3.11
CA ASP A 94 -6.46 13.37 3.22
C ASP A 94 -6.04 13.57 4.68
N LYS A 95 -6.96 14.02 5.53
CA LYS A 95 -6.70 14.18 6.97
C LYS A 95 -6.34 12.85 7.63
N ILE A 96 -7.11 11.80 7.34
CA ILE A 96 -6.84 10.46 7.86
C ILE A 96 -5.50 9.94 7.35
N TYR A 97 -5.18 10.18 6.08
CA TYR A 97 -3.87 9.84 5.53
C TYR A 97 -2.74 10.48 6.36
N GLN A 98 -2.83 11.77 6.63
CA GLN A 98 -1.79 12.49 7.37
C GLN A 98 -1.61 11.92 8.78
N GLU A 99 -2.70 11.65 9.48
CA GLU A 99 -2.65 11.07 10.83
C GLU A 99 -2.05 9.67 10.83
N CYS A 100 -2.49 8.81 9.92
CA CYS A 100 -1.98 7.44 9.80
C CYS A 100 -0.52 7.43 9.36
N ARG A 101 -0.14 8.29 8.42
CA ARG A 101 1.24 8.39 7.93
C ARG A 101 2.20 8.71 9.07
N LYS A 102 1.80 9.64 9.94
CA LYS A 102 2.61 10.01 11.11
C LYS A 102 2.80 8.81 12.04
N LYS A 103 1.72 8.11 12.34
CA LYS A 103 1.78 6.92 13.22
C LYS A 103 2.61 5.80 12.63
N ILE A 104 2.50 5.59 11.32
CA ILE A 104 3.30 4.57 10.61
C ILE A 104 4.78 4.96 10.65
N THR A 105 5.10 6.23 10.44
CA THR A 105 6.48 6.72 10.53
C THR A 105 7.05 6.53 11.93
N ASP A 106 6.27 6.82 12.97
CA ASP A 106 6.69 6.59 14.36
C ASP A 106 6.94 5.10 14.62
N LEU A 107 6.10 4.23 14.08
CA LEU A 107 6.29 2.78 14.16
C LEU A 107 7.57 2.36 13.43
N GLU A 108 7.81 2.89 12.22
CA GLU A 108 9.05 2.61 11.46
C GLU A 108 10.28 2.95 12.30
N HIS A 109 10.31 4.12 12.92
CA HIS A 109 11.43 4.53 13.77
C HIS A 109 11.58 3.60 14.97
N SER A 110 10.47 3.24 15.62
CA SER A 110 10.46 2.38 16.80
C SER A 110 11.04 0.99 16.51
N VAL A 111 10.63 0.37 15.41
CA VAL A 111 11.10 -0.98 15.06
C VAL A 111 12.55 -1.00 14.56
N MET A 112 13.08 0.15 14.18
CA MET A 112 14.47 0.28 13.73
C MET A 112 15.46 0.58 14.88
N GLU A 113 14.96 0.81 16.09
CA GLU A 113 15.83 1.04 17.24
C GLU A 113 16.79 -0.12 17.48
N GLY A 114 18.04 0.20 17.74
CA GLY A 114 19.09 -0.80 17.99
C GLY A 114 19.68 -1.43 16.73
N ILE A 115 19.17 -1.09 15.55
CA ILE A 115 19.74 -1.54 14.27
C ILE A 115 20.66 -0.45 13.74
N ALA A 116 21.86 -0.81 13.34
CA ALA A 116 22.84 0.14 12.81
C ALA A 116 22.30 0.83 11.55
N LYS A 117 22.60 2.12 11.38
CA LYS A 117 22.07 2.90 10.25
C LYS A 117 22.50 2.38 8.88
N ASP A 118 23.70 1.85 8.76
CA ASP A 118 24.17 1.23 7.52
C ASP A 118 23.37 -0.02 7.16
N GLU A 119 22.99 -0.82 8.17
CA GLU A 119 22.11 -1.97 7.98
C GLU A 119 20.69 -1.56 7.58
N GLN A 120 20.17 -0.50 8.20
CA GLN A 120 18.84 0.05 7.83
C GLN A 120 18.83 0.51 6.37
N LYS A 121 19.84 1.25 5.96
CA LYS A 121 19.98 1.72 4.57
C LYS A 121 20.12 0.57 3.59
N ALA A 122 20.92 -0.44 3.94
CA ALA A 122 21.11 -1.62 3.11
C ALA A 122 19.77 -2.34 2.88
N ALA A 123 18.98 -2.56 3.94
CA ALA A 123 17.66 -3.19 3.84
C ALA A 123 16.73 -2.36 2.96
N PHE A 124 16.69 -1.05 3.18
CA PHE A 124 15.84 -0.13 2.40
C PHE A 124 16.17 -0.17 0.90
N HIS A 125 17.43 -0.24 0.55
CA HIS A 125 17.87 -0.24 -0.85
C HIS A 125 17.79 -1.61 -1.52
N ILE A 126 17.90 -2.70 -0.77
CA ILE A 126 17.87 -4.04 -1.35
C ILE A 126 16.46 -4.53 -1.70
N LEU A 127 15.46 -4.09 -0.94
CA LEU A 127 14.07 -4.55 -1.16
C LEU A 127 13.56 -4.24 -2.57
N PRO A 128 13.68 -3.00 -3.10
CA PRO A 128 13.26 -2.72 -4.47
C PRO A 128 14.03 -3.52 -5.52
N LYS A 129 15.30 -3.81 -5.29
CA LYS A 129 16.11 -4.62 -6.22
C LYS A 129 15.59 -6.05 -6.32
N ILE A 130 15.23 -6.63 -5.19
CA ILE A 130 14.65 -7.99 -5.14
C ILE A 130 13.32 -7.99 -5.89
N GLN A 131 12.49 -6.98 -5.66
CA GLN A 131 11.19 -6.83 -6.33
C GLN A 131 11.36 -6.71 -7.84
N GLU A 132 12.30 -5.91 -8.30
CA GLU A 132 12.61 -5.74 -9.73
C GLU A 132 13.05 -7.07 -10.36
N ASN A 133 13.93 -7.82 -9.68
CA ASN A 133 14.38 -9.11 -10.18
C ASN A 133 13.23 -10.12 -10.29
N LEU A 134 12.31 -10.11 -9.33
CA LEU A 134 11.12 -10.97 -9.39
C LEU A 134 10.24 -10.59 -10.56
N PHE A 135 10.02 -9.31 -10.77
CA PHE A 135 9.21 -8.79 -11.89
C PHE A 135 9.81 -9.18 -13.24
N ASN A 136 11.12 -9.00 -13.41
CA ASN A 136 11.81 -9.35 -14.66
C ASN A 136 11.76 -10.85 -14.94
N ARG A 137 11.81 -11.68 -13.91
CA ARG A 137 11.66 -13.14 -14.04
C ARG A 137 10.26 -13.53 -14.54
N GLU A 138 9.22 -12.86 -14.07
CA GLU A 138 7.84 -13.09 -14.51
C GLU A 138 7.65 -12.64 -15.96
N GLY A 139 8.21 -11.51 -16.36
CA GLY A 139 8.19 -11.02 -17.73
C GLY A 139 8.85 -11.98 -18.73
N ASN A 140 9.94 -12.63 -18.33
CA ASN A 140 10.65 -13.58 -19.18
C ASN A 140 9.88 -14.89 -19.40
N LYS A 141 8.89 -15.20 -18.58
CA LYS A 141 8.04 -16.39 -18.75
C LYS A 141 6.91 -16.18 -19.75
N SER A 142 6.63 -14.93 -20.11
CA SER A 142 5.59 -14.55 -21.07
C SER A 142 6.08 -14.61 -22.53
N GLU A 143 7.37 -14.80 -22.71
CA GLU A 143 8.01 -15.01 -24.01
C GLU A 143 8.26 -16.51 -24.24
#